data_9e322048c1f4f9adf63ad3e43d878d7b
#
_entry.id   9e322048c1f4f9adf63ad3e43d878d7b
#
_cell.length_a   1.000
_cell.length_b   1.000
_cell.length_c   1.000
_cell.angle_alpha   90.00
_cell.angle_beta   90.00
_cell.angle_gamma   90.00
#
_symmetry.space_group_name_H-M   'P 1'
#
loop_
_entity.id
_entity.type
_entity.pdbx_description
1 polymer ?
#
loop_
_entity_poly.entity_id
_entity_poly.type
_entity_poly.pdbx_seq_one_letter_code
_entity_poly.pdbx_strand_id
1 'polypeptide(L)'
;AHTPNGITRILETVRKQYVHRKGQLIHVFGSAGLRDHTKRFAMGKASATFADISYVTEEDYRTEDPQKIADEIGAGFGRKHYLVELNREKAIHTAIQSAKKDDVVIITGKGHEKSLCRGKIEYPWDEIQTVKNILKI
;
A
#
# COMPACT_ATOMS: atom_id res chain seq x y z
N ALA A 1 0.78 -2.92 -8.83
CA ALA A 1 2.11 -3.48 -8.58
C ALA A 1 2.01 -4.58 -7.52
N HIS A 2 2.26 -5.82 -7.92
CA HIS A 2 2.19 -6.98 -7.04
C HIS A 2 3.57 -7.61 -6.80
N THR A 3 4.61 -7.02 -7.37
CA THR A 3 5.97 -7.54 -7.27
C THR A 3 6.92 -6.48 -6.73
N PRO A 4 8.04 -6.90 -6.12
CA PRO A 4 9.05 -5.94 -5.66
C PRO A 4 9.55 -5.03 -6.78
N ASN A 5 9.78 -5.57 -7.97
CA ASN A 5 10.22 -4.76 -9.12
C ASN A 5 9.16 -3.77 -9.58
N GLY A 6 7.88 -4.19 -9.56
CA GLY A 6 6.77 -3.30 -9.90
C GLY A 6 6.66 -2.14 -8.92
N ILE A 7 6.80 -2.41 -7.62
CA ILE A 7 6.79 -1.38 -6.59
C ILE A 7 7.96 -0.42 -6.80
N THR A 8 9.16 -0.94 -6.99
CA THR A 8 10.35 -0.11 -7.23
C THR A 8 10.14 0.82 -8.41
N ARG A 9 9.70 0.29 -9.55
CA ARG A 9 9.49 1.08 -10.77
C ARG A 9 8.45 2.19 -10.57
N ILE A 10 7.31 1.86 -9.98
CA ILE A 10 6.24 2.85 -9.82
C ILE A 10 6.65 3.94 -8.83
N LEU A 11 7.30 3.58 -7.73
CA LEU A 11 7.73 4.57 -6.75
C LEU A 11 8.83 5.48 -7.28
N GLU A 12 9.79 4.93 -8.02
CA GLU A 12 10.82 5.75 -8.68
C GLU A 12 10.20 6.73 -9.66
N THR A 13 9.28 6.26 -10.50
CA THR A 13 8.61 7.09 -11.50
C THR A 13 7.82 8.21 -10.86
N VAL A 14 7.03 7.87 -9.84
CA VAL A 14 6.19 8.85 -9.14
C VAL A 14 7.06 9.89 -8.43
N ARG A 15 8.14 9.45 -7.79
CA ARG A 15 9.05 10.37 -7.12
C ARG A 15 9.66 11.38 -8.09
N LYS A 16 10.09 10.93 -9.27
CA LYS A 16 10.73 11.80 -10.26
C LYS A 16 9.74 12.77 -10.90
N GLN A 17 8.52 12.30 -11.18
CA GLN A 17 7.57 13.08 -11.99
C GLN A 17 6.61 13.94 -11.16
N TYR A 18 6.27 13.52 -9.96
CA TYR A 18 5.18 14.14 -9.21
C TYR A 18 5.59 14.67 -7.83
N VAL A 19 6.65 14.17 -7.24
CA VAL A 19 7.06 14.62 -5.90
C VAL A 19 7.98 15.83 -6.03
N HIS A 20 7.52 16.97 -5.52
CA HIS A 20 8.33 18.16 -5.46
C HIS A 20 9.35 18.08 -4.33
N ARG A 21 10.38 18.94 -4.39
CA ARG A 21 11.53 18.92 -3.50
C ARG A 21 11.17 18.87 -2.01
N LYS A 22 10.07 19.54 -1.62
CA LYS A 22 9.63 19.62 -0.22
C LYS A 22 8.55 18.61 0.12
N GLY A 23 8.06 17.88 -0.87
CA GLY A 23 6.98 16.93 -0.68
C GLY A 23 7.49 15.56 -0.27
N GLN A 24 6.59 14.78 0.33
CA GLN A 24 6.84 13.40 0.68
C GLN A 24 6.06 12.45 -0.21
N LEU A 25 6.61 11.27 -0.42
CA LEU A 25 5.93 10.18 -1.11
C LEU A 25 5.38 9.21 -0.05
N ILE A 26 4.06 9.10 -0.02
CA ILE A 26 3.34 8.23 0.93
C ILE A 26 2.81 7.04 0.16
N HIS A 27 3.16 5.83 0.56
CA HIS A 27 2.79 4.61 -0.13
C HIS A 27 1.84 3.77 0.72
N VAL A 28 0.71 3.35 0.13
CA VAL A 28 -0.26 2.44 0.77
C VAL A 28 -0.30 1.16 -0.04
N PHE A 29 -0.03 0.03 0.58
CA PHE A 29 0.04 -1.24 -0.12
C PHE A 29 -0.12 -2.44 0.80
N GLY A 30 -0.31 -3.60 0.20
CA GLY A 30 -0.36 -4.88 0.87
C GLY A 30 0.15 -5.98 -0.04
N SER A 31 -0.06 -7.22 0.38
CA SER A 31 0.28 -8.41 -0.41
C SER A 31 -0.83 -9.44 -0.27
N ALA A 32 -1.14 -10.11 -1.37
CA ALA A 32 -2.19 -11.12 -1.39
C ALA A 32 -1.81 -12.35 -0.56
N GLY A 33 -2.81 -12.92 0.08
CA GLY A 33 -2.66 -14.19 0.79
C GLY A 33 -2.65 -15.37 -0.17
N LEU A 34 -2.11 -16.49 0.29
CA LEU A 34 -2.04 -17.75 -0.47
C LEU A 34 -1.29 -17.59 -1.80
N ARG A 35 -0.36 -16.63 -1.83
CA ARG A 35 0.54 -16.37 -2.95
C ARG A 35 1.98 -16.53 -2.47
N ASP A 36 2.93 -16.27 -3.37
CA ASP A 36 4.34 -16.39 -3.05
C ASP A 36 4.75 -15.42 -1.93
N HIS A 37 4.81 -15.94 -0.70
CA HIS A 37 5.16 -15.15 0.47
C HIS A 37 6.63 -14.73 0.50
N THR A 38 7.49 -15.36 -0.31
CA THR A 38 8.92 -15.02 -0.33
C THR A 38 9.17 -13.61 -0.86
N LYS A 39 8.21 -13.04 -1.58
CA LYS A 39 8.34 -11.70 -2.14
C LYS A 39 7.99 -10.59 -1.14
N ARG A 40 7.37 -10.92 -0.02
CA ARG A 40 6.86 -9.92 0.94
C ARG A 40 7.96 -9.06 1.54
N PHE A 41 9.05 -9.69 1.95
CA PHE A 41 10.22 -8.97 2.46
C PHE A 41 10.75 -7.95 1.43
N ALA A 42 10.95 -8.38 0.20
CA ALA A 42 11.46 -7.52 -0.86
C ALA A 42 10.49 -6.39 -1.22
N MET A 43 9.17 -6.63 -1.13
CA MET A 43 8.16 -5.59 -1.33
C MET A 43 8.28 -4.51 -0.25
N GLY A 44 8.42 -4.92 1.00
CA GLY A 44 8.64 -3.99 2.12
C GLY A 44 9.92 -3.20 1.95
N LYS A 45 11.00 -3.87 1.56
CA LYS A 45 12.30 -3.21 1.32
C LYS A 45 12.21 -2.18 0.19
N ALA A 46 11.49 -2.49 -0.87
CA ALA A 46 11.30 -1.55 -1.99
C ALA A 46 10.55 -0.29 -1.52
N SER A 47 9.46 -0.48 -0.76
CA SER A 47 8.72 0.66 -0.22
C SER A 47 9.57 1.49 0.75
N ALA A 48 10.29 0.82 1.64
CA ALA A 48 11.19 1.49 2.59
C ALA A 48 12.24 2.34 1.88
N THR A 49 12.75 1.85 0.75
CA THR A 49 13.81 2.53 0.00
C THR A 49 13.30 3.78 -0.71
N PHE A 50 12.13 3.71 -1.33
CA PHE A 50 11.66 4.75 -2.24
C PHE A 50 10.54 5.63 -1.71
N ALA A 51 9.79 5.19 -0.72
CA ALA A 51 8.75 6.00 -0.08
C ALA A 51 9.27 6.63 1.20
N ASP A 52 8.76 7.80 1.52
CA ASP A 52 9.08 8.47 2.79
C ASP A 52 8.27 7.89 3.93
N ILE A 53 6.99 7.60 3.67
CA ILE A 53 6.07 7.02 4.63
C ILE A 53 5.37 5.84 3.96
N SER A 54 5.24 4.72 4.66
CA SER A 54 4.56 3.53 4.15
C SER A 54 3.48 3.07 5.11
N TYR A 55 2.30 2.80 4.57
CA TYR A 55 1.19 2.18 5.27
C TYR A 55 0.99 0.78 4.70
N VAL A 56 1.14 -0.24 5.53
CA VAL A 56 0.90 -1.63 5.15
C VAL A 56 -0.53 -1.99 5.53
N THR A 57 -1.28 -2.48 4.57
CA THR A 57 -2.69 -2.79 4.74
C THR A 57 -3.05 -4.11 4.07
N GLU A 58 -4.33 -4.47 4.09
CA GLU A 58 -4.81 -5.69 3.46
C GLU A 58 -4.82 -5.59 1.94
N GLU A 59 -4.61 -6.74 1.30
CA GLU A 59 -4.87 -6.96 -0.12
C GLU A 59 -5.20 -8.45 -0.28
N ASP A 60 -6.49 -8.79 -0.43
CA ASP A 60 -6.93 -10.18 -0.65
C ASP A 60 -6.20 -11.19 0.24
N TYR A 61 -6.25 -11.00 1.56
CA TYR A 61 -5.50 -11.91 2.44
C TYR A 61 -6.09 -13.33 2.47
N ARG A 62 -7.28 -13.50 1.94
CA ARG A 62 -7.97 -14.80 1.84
C ARG A 62 -8.06 -15.48 3.21
N THR A 63 -7.62 -16.72 3.33
CA THR A 63 -7.64 -17.45 4.59
C THR A 63 -6.33 -17.36 5.37
N GLU A 64 -5.39 -16.55 4.90
CA GLU A 64 -4.16 -16.29 5.62
C GLU A 64 -4.36 -15.17 6.64
N ASP A 65 -3.58 -15.14 7.71
CA ASP A 65 -3.67 -14.08 8.72
C ASP A 65 -3.12 -12.76 8.16
N PRO A 66 -3.94 -11.71 8.07
CA PRO A 66 -3.49 -10.43 7.52
C PRO A 66 -2.38 -9.77 8.35
N GLN A 67 -2.35 -10.00 9.67
CA GLN A 67 -1.27 -9.47 10.51
C GLN A 67 0.06 -10.16 10.18
N LYS A 68 0.02 -11.47 9.93
CA LYS A 68 1.22 -12.21 9.53
C LYS A 68 1.78 -11.68 8.22
N ILE A 69 0.91 -11.42 7.24
CA ILE A 69 1.32 -10.84 5.95
C ILE A 69 1.98 -9.49 6.19
N ALA A 70 1.36 -8.64 7.00
CA ALA A 70 1.91 -7.32 7.31
C ALA A 70 3.27 -7.42 8.01
N ASP A 71 3.44 -8.37 8.92
CA ASP A 71 4.71 -8.58 9.62
C ASP A 71 5.82 -9.01 8.65
N GLU A 72 5.51 -9.86 7.70
CA GLU A 72 6.48 -10.31 6.70
C GLU A 72 6.90 -9.18 5.77
N ILE A 73 5.97 -8.33 5.37
CA ILE A 73 6.28 -7.10 4.62
C ILE A 73 7.13 -6.17 5.48
N GLY A 74 6.74 -5.99 6.73
CA GLY A 74 7.42 -5.11 7.68
C GLY A 74 8.87 -5.49 7.92
N ALA A 75 9.18 -6.77 7.90
CA ALA A 75 10.55 -7.24 8.07
C ALA A 75 11.51 -6.62 7.03
N GLY A 76 11.00 -6.28 5.83
CA GLY A 76 11.81 -5.64 4.79
C GLY A 76 12.18 -4.19 5.09
N PHE A 77 11.54 -3.55 6.05
CA PHE A 77 11.81 -2.17 6.42
C PHE A 77 13.07 -2.01 7.29
N GLY A 78 13.54 -3.10 7.89
CA GLY A 78 14.67 -3.03 8.80
C GLY A 78 14.36 -2.10 9.97
N ARG A 79 15.13 -1.04 10.13
CA ARG A 79 14.94 -0.05 11.21
C ARG A 79 14.02 1.10 10.81
N LYS A 80 13.66 1.20 9.54
CA LYS A 80 12.78 2.27 9.09
C LYS A 80 11.38 2.04 9.60
N HIS A 81 10.76 3.09 10.11
CA HIS A 81 9.39 3.03 10.62
C HIS A 81 8.39 2.82 9.48
N TYR A 82 7.36 2.06 9.75
CA TYR A 82 6.20 1.90 8.88
C TYR A 82 4.94 1.79 9.75
N LEU A 83 3.79 2.02 9.14
CA LEU A 83 2.51 1.99 9.83
C LEU A 83 1.70 0.81 9.32
N VAL A 84 0.94 0.18 10.21
CA VAL A 84 0.05 -0.92 9.85
C VAL A 84 -1.38 -0.52 10.17
N GLU A 85 -2.23 -0.58 9.16
CA GLU A 85 -3.67 -0.47 9.32
C GLU A 85 -4.30 -1.52 8.43
N LEU A 86 -4.82 -2.59 9.03
CA LEU A 86 -5.30 -3.74 8.27
C LEU A 86 -6.58 -3.47 7.49
N ASN A 87 -7.37 -2.49 7.89
CA ASN A 87 -8.54 -2.07 7.12
C ASN A 87 -8.09 -1.14 6.00
N ARG A 88 -8.22 -1.58 4.75
CA ARG A 88 -7.70 -0.84 3.60
C ARG A 88 -8.32 0.55 3.45
N GLU A 89 -9.62 0.68 3.64
CA GLU A 89 -10.28 1.98 3.56
C GLU A 89 -9.74 2.95 4.61
N LYS A 90 -9.55 2.47 5.85
CA LYS A 90 -8.97 3.29 6.93
C LYS A 90 -7.53 3.67 6.63
N ALA A 91 -6.74 2.75 6.07
CA ALA A 91 -5.36 3.02 5.71
C ALA A 91 -5.28 4.14 4.67
N ILE A 92 -6.10 4.06 3.64
CA ILE A 92 -6.18 5.08 2.59
C ILE A 92 -6.62 6.42 3.18
N HIS A 93 -7.65 6.40 4.02
CA HIS A 93 -8.16 7.60 4.67
C HIS A 93 -7.07 8.27 5.51
N THR A 94 -6.38 7.50 6.36
CA THR A 94 -5.32 8.02 7.21
C THR A 94 -4.17 8.59 6.40
N ALA A 95 -3.77 7.90 5.34
CA ALA A 95 -2.69 8.37 4.47
C ALA A 95 -3.05 9.71 3.81
N ILE A 96 -4.26 9.82 3.28
CA ILE A 96 -4.72 11.05 2.63
C ILE A 96 -4.84 12.19 3.64
N GLN A 97 -5.39 11.92 4.82
CA GLN A 97 -5.54 12.94 5.87
C GLN A 97 -4.20 13.43 6.41
N SER A 98 -3.19 12.58 6.42
CA SER A 98 -1.86 12.95 6.89
C SER A 98 -1.04 13.73 5.85
N ALA A 99 -1.45 13.68 4.58
CA ALA A 99 -0.73 14.32 3.49
C ALA A 99 -0.87 15.84 3.57
N LYS A 100 0.24 16.51 3.32
CA LYS A 100 0.31 17.98 3.28
C LYS A 100 0.45 18.42 1.84
N LYS A 101 0.42 19.75 1.63
CA LYS A 101 0.69 20.32 0.32
C LYS A 101 2.02 19.78 -0.22
N ASP A 102 2.04 19.45 -1.48
CA ASP A 102 3.18 18.89 -2.21
C ASP A 102 3.47 17.41 -1.91
N ASP A 103 2.75 16.78 -0.98
CA ASP A 103 2.87 15.35 -0.78
C ASP A 103 2.09 14.58 -1.85
N VAL A 104 2.56 13.39 -2.16
CA VAL A 104 1.89 12.48 -3.08
C VAL A 104 1.55 11.20 -2.34
N VAL A 105 0.31 10.77 -2.43
CA VAL A 105 -0.14 9.48 -1.91
C VAL A 105 -0.32 8.53 -3.09
N ILE A 106 0.39 7.42 -3.08
CA ILE A 106 0.23 6.39 -4.09
C ILE A 106 -0.28 5.10 -3.44
N ILE A 107 -1.30 4.51 -4.04
CA ILE A 107 -1.94 3.29 -3.56
C ILE A 107 -1.73 2.23 -4.62
N THR A 108 -1.12 1.11 -4.24
CA THR A 108 -0.85 0.03 -5.18
C THR A 108 -1.52 -1.27 -4.74
N GLY A 109 -1.68 -2.18 -5.69
CA GLY A 109 -2.14 -3.53 -5.47
C GLY A 109 -3.49 -3.84 -6.09
N LYS A 110 -4.53 -3.06 -5.81
CA LYS A 110 -5.88 -3.34 -6.30
C LYS A 110 -6.20 -2.72 -7.66
N GLY A 111 -5.74 -1.50 -7.91
CA GLY A 111 -5.97 -0.84 -9.20
C GLY A 111 -7.45 -0.81 -9.59
N HIS A 112 -7.76 -1.50 -10.68
CA HIS A 112 -9.12 -1.57 -11.23
C HIS A 112 -9.96 -2.73 -10.66
N GLU A 113 -9.42 -3.54 -9.80
CA GLU A 113 -10.14 -4.68 -9.25
C GLU A 113 -11.34 -4.21 -8.42
N LYS A 114 -12.46 -4.88 -8.60
CA LYS A 114 -13.74 -4.48 -8.00
C LYS A 114 -14.13 -5.29 -6.78
N SER A 115 -13.23 -6.11 -6.27
CA SER A 115 -13.48 -6.91 -5.08
C SER A 115 -12.24 -6.99 -4.19
N LEU A 116 -12.48 -7.30 -2.93
CA LEU A 116 -11.45 -7.48 -1.92
C LEU A 116 -11.77 -8.75 -1.16
N CYS A 117 -10.90 -9.75 -1.24
CA CYS A 117 -11.13 -11.06 -0.66
C CYS A 117 -10.69 -11.11 0.81
N ARG A 118 -11.64 -11.38 1.69
CA ARG A 118 -11.38 -11.59 3.12
C ARG A 118 -11.92 -12.98 3.47
N GLY A 119 -11.04 -13.87 3.91
CA GLY A 119 -11.39 -15.26 4.09
C GLY A 119 -11.75 -15.88 2.75
N LYS A 120 -12.97 -16.41 2.64
CA LYS A 120 -13.49 -17.01 1.41
C LYS A 120 -14.53 -16.13 0.71
N ILE A 121 -14.69 -14.89 1.16
CA ILE A 121 -15.73 -13.98 0.68
C ILE A 121 -15.08 -12.83 -0.10
N GLU A 122 -15.62 -12.58 -1.30
CA GLU A 122 -15.27 -11.41 -2.09
C GLU A 122 -16.22 -10.27 -1.71
N TYR A 123 -15.67 -9.24 -1.08
CA TYR A 123 -16.43 -8.03 -0.76
C TYR A 123 -16.35 -7.04 -1.90
N PRO A 124 -17.40 -6.25 -2.16
CA PRO A 124 -17.32 -5.18 -3.14
C PRO A 124 -16.21 -4.19 -2.77
N TRP A 125 -15.42 -3.79 -3.77
CA TRP A 125 -14.36 -2.82 -3.59
C TRP A 125 -14.25 -1.94 -4.83
N ASP A 126 -14.04 -0.66 -4.62
CA ASP A 126 -13.77 0.29 -5.69
C ASP A 126 -12.78 1.32 -5.15
N GLU A 127 -11.51 1.15 -5.50
CA GLU A 127 -10.43 2.00 -4.95
C GLU A 127 -10.59 3.44 -5.38
N ILE A 128 -10.93 3.68 -6.64
CA ILE A 128 -11.10 5.04 -7.18
C ILE A 128 -12.25 5.73 -6.45
N GLN A 129 -13.38 5.05 -6.28
CA GLN A 129 -14.53 5.62 -5.58
C GLN A 129 -14.23 5.87 -4.11
N THR A 130 -13.47 4.97 -3.48
CA THR A 130 -13.04 5.13 -2.09
C THR A 130 -12.22 6.42 -1.93
N VAL A 131 -11.26 6.64 -2.81
CA VAL A 131 -10.43 7.86 -2.79
C VAL A 131 -11.30 9.10 -3.02
N LYS A 132 -12.20 9.05 -4.01
CA LYS A 132 -13.10 10.17 -4.29
C LYS A 132 -13.98 10.52 -3.11
N ASN A 133 -14.52 9.52 -2.41
CA ASN A 133 -15.35 9.74 -1.23
C ASN A 133 -14.56 10.42 -0.12
N ILE A 134 -13.32 10.01 0.10
CA ILE A 134 -12.45 10.62 1.12
C ILE A 134 -12.16 12.07 0.75
N LEU A 135 -11.88 12.35 -0.51
CA LEU A 135 -11.59 13.69 -1.01
C LEU A 135 -12.85 14.54 -1.20
N LYS A 136 -14.03 13.94 -1.11
CA LYS A 136 -15.33 14.60 -1.32
C LYS A 136 -15.46 15.21 -2.72
N ILE A 137 -15.09 14.45 -3.72
CA ILE A 137 -15.17 14.85 -5.12
C ILE A 137 -15.94 13.87 -5.99
#